data_0580d72320a91507cf0962ae534860ef
#
_entry.id   0580d72320a91507cf0962ae534860ef
#
_cell.length_a   1.000
_cell.length_b   1.000
_cell.length_c   1.000
_cell.angle_alpha   90.00
_cell.angle_beta   90.00
_cell.angle_gamma   90.00
#
_symmetry.space_group_name_H-M   'P 1'
#
loop_
_entity.id
_entity.type
_entity.pdbx_description
1 polymer ?
#
loop_
_entity_poly.entity_id
_entity_poly.type
_entity_poly.pdbx_seq_one_letter_code
_entity_poly.pdbx_strand_id
1 'polypeptide(L)'
;MIMNRIWAMPNSKTFSIKPIRELLDRYTDGKEVIIDPFARESKYGTITNDLNPEYDTTYHMDALEFLRMIPTDSVDCVLYDPPYSITQASQCYKSYGKEKLEVSVSNMKYWASMKNECARILKKNGVCICFGWSSMGLGINRGFDMVEVLIVPHGGSKNDTICTVEYKKEWTYPENAGLPLYE
;
A
#
# COMPACT_ATOMS: atom_id res chain seq x y z
N MET A 1 -4.97 19.20 -4.57
CA MET A 1 -3.88 18.28 -4.17
C MET A 1 -2.88 19.06 -3.34
N ILE A 2 -2.54 18.58 -2.15
CA ILE A 2 -1.50 19.14 -1.28
C ILE A 2 -0.18 18.43 -1.63
N MET A 3 0.93 19.18 -1.66
CA MET A 3 2.26 18.61 -1.86
C MET A 3 3.20 19.14 -0.78
N ASN A 4 3.75 18.23 0.00
CA ASN A 4 4.67 18.52 1.09
C ASN A 4 6.01 17.81 0.88
N ARG A 5 7.11 18.45 1.31
CA ARG A 5 8.44 17.85 1.33
C ARG A 5 9.08 18.12 2.69
N ILE A 6 9.23 17.06 3.49
CA ILE A 6 9.73 17.16 4.86
C ILE A 6 10.85 16.16 5.05
N TRP A 7 12.06 16.65 5.33
CA TRP A 7 13.22 15.78 5.60
C TRP A 7 13.08 15.03 6.92
N ALA A 8 13.43 13.75 6.92
CA ALA A 8 13.53 12.94 8.13
C ALA A 8 14.59 11.84 7.97
N MET A 9 15.19 11.45 9.10
CA MET A 9 16.11 10.30 9.11
C MET A 9 15.41 9.04 8.65
N PRO A 10 16.07 8.18 7.82
CA PRO A 10 15.51 6.91 7.42
C PRO A 10 15.37 5.97 8.61
N ASN A 11 14.32 5.16 8.59
CA ASN A 11 14.06 4.14 9.57
C ASN A 11 13.52 2.89 8.87
N SER A 12 13.90 1.70 9.33
CA SER A 12 13.36 0.43 8.81
C SER A 12 11.86 0.24 9.11
N LYS A 13 11.32 1.02 10.05
CA LYS A 13 9.89 1.07 10.40
C LYS A 13 9.28 2.31 9.77
N THR A 14 8.86 2.22 8.50
CA THR A 14 8.35 3.33 7.69
C THR A 14 7.36 4.21 8.47
N PHE A 15 6.40 3.62 9.15
CA PHE A 15 5.33 4.33 9.85
C PHE A 15 5.78 5.02 11.16
N SER A 16 6.97 4.73 11.66
CA SER A 16 7.56 5.44 12.81
C SER A 16 8.25 6.76 12.45
N ILE A 17 8.49 7.00 11.16
CA ILE A 17 9.11 8.24 10.67
C ILE A 17 8.13 9.39 10.89
N LYS A 18 8.56 10.41 11.66
CA LYS A 18 7.67 11.46 12.18
C LYS A 18 6.70 12.06 11.14
N PRO A 19 7.12 12.59 9.97
CA PRO A 19 6.18 13.15 9.00
C PRO A 19 5.21 12.11 8.40
N ILE A 20 5.64 10.85 8.29
CA ILE A 20 4.79 9.75 7.82
C ILE A 20 3.75 9.39 8.89
N ARG A 21 4.17 9.30 10.16
CA ARG A 21 3.26 9.07 11.28
C ARG A 21 2.18 10.15 11.38
N GLU A 22 2.57 11.41 11.30
CA GLU A 22 1.63 12.54 11.32
C GLU A 22 0.63 12.51 10.15
N LEU A 23 1.08 12.04 8.97
CA LEU A 23 0.19 11.80 7.83
C LEU A 23 -0.78 10.65 8.14
N LEU A 24 -0.28 9.52 8.63
CA LEU A 24 -1.11 8.38 9.00
C LEU A 24 -2.17 8.77 10.03
N ASP A 25 -1.76 9.43 11.11
CA ASP A 25 -2.67 9.87 12.19
C ASP A 25 -3.83 10.71 11.63
N ARG A 26 -3.56 11.63 10.68
CA ARG A 26 -4.61 12.46 10.07
C ARG A 26 -5.61 11.68 9.22
N TYR A 27 -5.16 10.67 8.49
CA TYR A 27 -6.02 9.98 7.51
C TYR A 27 -6.60 8.65 8.03
N THR A 28 -6.10 8.14 9.16
CA THR A 28 -6.67 6.95 9.83
C THR A 28 -7.63 7.31 10.97
N ASP A 29 -7.62 8.57 11.43
CA ASP A 29 -8.52 9.02 12.49
C ASP A 29 -9.98 8.79 12.12
N GLY A 30 -10.74 8.18 13.04
CA GLY A 30 -12.15 7.84 12.86
C GLY A 30 -12.44 6.73 11.83
N LYS A 31 -11.42 6.01 11.32
CA LYS A 31 -11.60 4.85 10.45
C LYS A 31 -11.75 3.57 11.28
N GLU A 32 -12.77 2.77 10.97
CA GLU A 32 -13.06 1.54 11.72
C GLU A 32 -12.33 0.33 11.12
N VAL A 33 -12.33 0.22 9.78
CA VAL A 33 -11.72 -0.91 9.06
C VAL A 33 -10.51 -0.42 8.28
N ILE A 34 -9.33 -0.67 8.82
CA ILE A 34 -8.04 -0.32 8.22
C ILE A 34 -7.28 -1.60 7.88
N ILE A 35 -6.97 -1.81 6.60
CA ILE A 35 -6.22 -2.97 6.11
C ILE A 35 -4.75 -2.58 5.91
N ASP A 36 -3.85 -3.39 6.48
CA ASP A 36 -2.40 -3.30 6.25
C ASP A 36 -1.87 -4.65 5.76
N PRO A 37 -1.67 -4.82 4.44
CA PRO A 37 -1.21 -6.09 3.85
C PRO A 37 0.27 -6.42 4.10
N PHE A 38 1.07 -5.45 4.59
CA PHE A 38 2.51 -5.54 4.79
C PHE A 38 2.91 -5.00 6.16
N ALA A 39 2.14 -5.34 7.19
CA ALA A 39 2.13 -4.64 8.46
C ALA A 39 3.42 -4.76 9.28
N ARG A 40 4.14 -5.87 9.17
CA ARG A 40 5.29 -6.13 10.04
C ARG A 40 4.91 -5.90 11.52
N GLU A 41 5.52 -4.90 12.15
CA GLU A 41 5.29 -4.51 13.55
C GLU A 41 4.25 -3.37 13.69
N SER A 42 3.71 -2.87 12.58
CA SER A 42 2.74 -1.76 12.59
C SER A 42 1.44 -2.16 13.29
N LYS A 43 0.87 -1.23 14.03
CA LYS A 43 -0.43 -1.37 14.70
C LYS A 43 -1.46 -0.36 14.15
N TYR A 44 -1.21 0.26 13.01
CA TYR A 44 -2.17 1.16 12.36
C TYR A 44 -3.34 0.39 11.72
N GLY A 45 -3.08 -0.77 11.15
CA GLY A 45 -4.14 -1.64 10.60
C GLY A 45 -4.99 -2.26 11.70
N THR A 46 -6.31 -2.26 11.53
CA THR A 46 -7.24 -3.03 12.38
C THR A 46 -7.28 -4.51 11.97
N ILE A 47 -6.98 -4.78 10.70
CA ILE A 47 -6.76 -6.12 10.16
C ILE A 47 -5.42 -6.09 9.42
N THR A 48 -4.48 -6.89 9.90
CA THR A 48 -3.08 -6.86 9.46
C THR A 48 -2.66 -8.18 8.86
N ASN A 49 -1.76 -8.11 7.89
CA ASN A 49 -1.12 -9.28 7.31
C ASN A 49 0.38 -9.04 7.17
N ASP A 50 1.15 -10.08 7.34
CA ASP A 50 2.55 -10.14 6.92
C ASP A 50 2.90 -11.57 6.54
N LEU A 51 3.78 -11.76 5.56
CA LEU A 51 4.22 -13.08 5.16
C LEU A 51 5.09 -13.75 6.23
N ASN A 52 5.77 -12.94 7.07
CA ASN A 52 6.60 -13.44 8.16
C ASN A 52 5.75 -13.78 9.38
N PRO A 53 5.69 -15.06 9.79
CA PRO A 53 4.90 -15.49 10.95
C PRO A 53 5.46 -15.03 12.31
N GLU A 54 6.66 -14.43 12.34
CA GLU A 54 7.24 -13.88 13.56
C GLU A 54 6.61 -12.53 13.98
N TYR A 55 5.95 -11.85 13.04
CA TYR A 55 5.24 -10.62 13.37
C TYR A 55 3.87 -10.92 13.97
N ASP A 56 3.47 -10.12 14.94
CA ASP A 56 2.15 -10.18 15.58
C ASP A 56 1.11 -9.51 14.68
N THR A 57 0.67 -10.24 13.64
CA THR A 57 -0.35 -9.81 12.67
C THR A 57 -1.55 -10.76 12.68
N THR A 58 -2.69 -10.29 12.15
CA THR A 58 -3.93 -11.07 12.09
C THR A 58 -3.79 -12.28 11.16
N TYR A 59 -3.08 -12.10 10.04
CA TYR A 59 -2.86 -13.13 9.02
C TYR A 59 -1.38 -13.24 8.65
N HIS A 60 -0.96 -14.44 8.19
CA HIS A 60 0.40 -14.75 7.74
C HIS A 60 0.37 -15.44 6.38
N MET A 61 0.06 -14.68 5.34
CA MET A 61 -0.09 -15.22 4.00
C MET A 61 0.39 -14.25 2.92
N ASP A 62 0.40 -14.71 1.67
CA ASP A 62 0.64 -13.84 0.52
C ASP A 62 -0.32 -12.65 0.52
N ALA A 63 0.21 -11.44 0.27
CA ALA A 63 -0.57 -10.21 0.36
C ALA A 63 -1.71 -10.14 -0.67
N LEU A 64 -1.53 -10.71 -1.87
CA LEU A 64 -2.59 -10.75 -2.87
C LEU A 64 -3.70 -11.72 -2.46
N GLU A 65 -3.36 -12.88 -1.93
CA GLU A 65 -4.34 -13.85 -1.42
C GLU A 65 -5.10 -13.26 -0.22
N PHE A 66 -4.39 -12.58 0.69
CA PHE A 66 -5.02 -11.87 1.80
C PHE A 66 -6.04 -10.82 1.31
N LEU A 67 -5.65 -9.95 0.36
CA LEU A 67 -6.55 -8.92 -0.18
C LEU A 67 -7.78 -9.53 -0.87
N ARG A 68 -7.64 -10.69 -1.54
CA ARG A 68 -8.75 -11.41 -2.19
C ARG A 68 -9.80 -11.93 -1.21
N MET A 69 -9.41 -12.23 0.03
CA MET A 69 -10.34 -12.68 1.08
C MET A 69 -11.23 -11.55 1.61
N ILE A 70 -10.81 -10.30 1.48
CA ILE A 70 -11.55 -9.14 1.99
C ILE A 70 -12.76 -8.85 1.10
N PRO A 71 -13.96 -8.64 1.66
CA PRO A 71 -15.13 -8.31 0.87
C PRO A 71 -15.01 -7.01 0.08
N THR A 72 -15.69 -6.92 -1.06
CA THR A 72 -15.78 -5.69 -1.86
C THR A 72 -16.45 -4.58 -1.06
N ASP A 73 -15.98 -3.32 -1.23
CA ASP A 73 -16.55 -2.12 -0.62
C ASP A 73 -16.75 -2.21 0.90
N SER A 74 -15.82 -2.86 1.61
CA SER A 74 -15.92 -3.12 3.06
C SER A 74 -14.92 -2.35 3.91
N VAL A 75 -13.91 -1.71 3.30
CA VAL A 75 -12.73 -1.14 3.96
C VAL A 75 -12.77 0.39 3.92
N ASP A 76 -12.44 1.03 5.04
CA ASP A 76 -12.37 2.49 5.13
C ASP A 76 -11.01 3.05 4.71
N CYS A 77 -9.93 2.28 4.99
CA CYS A 77 -8.57 2.69 4.67
C CYS A 77 -7.68 1.50 4.33
N VAL A 78 -6.83 1.64 3.32
CA VAL A 78 -5.76 0.69 3.01
C VAL A 78 -4.42 1.38 3.15
N LEU A 79 -3.51 0.77 3.90
CA LEU A 79 -2.10 1.16 4.03
C LEU A 79 -1.28 0.26 3.11
N TYR A 80 -0.86 0.77 1.96
CA TYR A 80 -0.18 -0.01 0.94
C TYR A 80 1.32 0.30 0.94
N ASP A 81 2.11 -0.43 1.76
CA ASP A 81 3.57 -0.31 1.90
C ASP A 81 4.32 -1.58 1.43
N PRO A 82 4.20 -1.97 0.15
CA PRO A 82 4.87 -3.14 -0.39
C PRO A 82 6.38 -2.93 -0.49
N PRO A 83 7.20 -3.99 -0.66
CA PRO A 83 8.58 -3.84 -1.07
C PRO A 83 8.68 -3.02 -2.36
N TYR A 84 9.52 -1.97 -2.36
CA TYR A 84 9.59 -0.98 -3.45
C TYR A 84 10.38 -1.45 -4.67
N SER A 85 11.05 -2.60 -4.56
CA SER A 85 11.79 -3.21 -5.65
C SER A 85 11.83 -4.74 -5.50
N ILE A 86 12.13 -5.43 -6.62
CA ILE A 86 12.35 -6.89 -6.62
C ILE A 86 13.50 -7.26 -5.67
N THR A 87 14.53 -6.42 -5.57
CA THR A 87 15.64 -6.64 -4.63
C THR A 87 15.18 -6.59 -3.18
N GLN A 88 14.36 -5.61 -2.81
CA GLN A 88 13.78 -5.54 -1.46
C GLN A 88 12.85 -6.72 -1.18
N ALA A 89 12.00 -7.09 -2.13
CA ALA A 89 11.16 -8.27 -2.02
C ALA A 89 12.00 -9.53 -1.78
N SER A 90 13.09 -9.71 -2.56
CA SER A 90 14.02 -10.83 -2.37
C SER A 90 14.68 -10.83 -0.99
N GLN A 91 15.07 -9.66 -0.48
CA GLN A 91 15.65 -9.55 0.87
C GLN A 91 14.62 -9.90 1.95
N CYS A 92 13.38 -9.46 1.80
CA CYS A 92 12.29 -9.85 2.70
C CYS A 92 12.10 -11.38 2.72
N TYR A 93 11.98 -12.02 1.57
CA TYR A 93 11.80 -13.47 1.48
C TYR A 93 12.97 -14.25 2.12
N LYS A 94 14.22 -13.80 1.88
CA LYS A 94 15.40 -14.41 2.50
C LYS A 94 15.41 -14.29 4.01
N SER A 95 14.93 -13.16 4.56
CA SER A 95 14.86 -12.96 6.01
C SER A 95 13.90 -13.93 6.70
N TYR A 96 12.97 -14.55 5.94
CA TYR A 96 12.03 -15.57 6.43
C TYR A 96 12.46 -17.01 6.11
N GLY A 97 13.73 -17.22 5.72
CA GLY A 97 14.23 -18.54 5.36
C GLY A 97 13.76 -19.08 4.00
N LYS A 98 13.10 -18.25 3.17
CA LYS A 98 12.73 -18.60 1.80
C LYS A 98 13.86 -18.20 0.85
N GLU A 99 14.55 -19.16 0.27
CA GLU A 99 15.72 -18.90 -0.60
C GLU A 99 15.36 -18.26 -1.94
N LYS A 100 14.13 -18.40 -2.41
CA LYS A 100 13.68 -17.88 -3.72
C LYS A 100 12.40 -17.09 -3.62
N LEU A 101 12.35 -15.95 -4.32
CA LEU A 101 11.12 -15.25 -4.66
C LEU A 101 10.21 -16.20 -5.44
N GLU A 102 8.94 -16.24 -5.09
CA GLU A 102 7.95 -16.85 -5.98
C GLU A 102 7.94 -16.10 -7.32
N VAL A 103 7.78 -16.84 -8.42
CA VAL A 103 7.79 -16.28 -9.79
C VAL A 103 6.73 -15.18 -9.95
N SER A 104 5.62 -15.29 -9.21
CA SER A 104 4.55 -14.29 -9.17
C SER A 104 5.04 -12.90 -8.76
N VAL A 105 5.93 -12.80 -7.77
CA VAL A 105 6.42 -11.54 -7.20
C VAL A 105 7.36 -10.79 -8.15
N SER A 106 8.02 -11.48 -9.08
CA SER A 106 8.82 -10.87 -10.13
C SER A 106 7.99 -10.30 -11.30
N ASN A 107 6.67 -10.56 -11.32
CA ASN A 107 5.78 -10.18 -12.41
C ASN A 107 5.07 -8.86 -12.11
N MET A 108 5.14 -7.89 -13.03
CA MET A 108 4.39 -6.63 -12.93
C MET A 108 2.87 -6.83 -12.80
N LYS A 109 2.31 -7.92 -13.35
CA LYS A 109 0.89 -8.27 -13.21
C LYS A 109 0.50 -8.54 -11.75
N TYR A 110 1.38 -9.12 -10.95
CA TYR A 110 1.16 -9.38 -9.53
C TYR A 110 0.91 -8.06 -8.75
N TRP A 111 1.79 -7.08 -8.95
CA TRP A 111 1.67 -5.77 -8.30
C TRP A 111 0.44 -4.98 -8.78
N ALA A 112 0.12 -5.08 -10.07
CA ALA A 112 -1.11 -4.48 -10.61
C ALA A 112 -2.36 -5.15 -10.02
N SER A 113 -2.36 -6.47 -9.85
CA SER A 113 -3.46 -7.22 -9.23
C SER A 113 -3.69 -6.79 -7.78
N MET A 114 -2.63 -6.62 -6.97
CA MET A 114 -2.78 -6.09 -5.61
C MET A 114 -3.43 -4.71 -5.58
N LYS A 115 -3.01 -3.80 -6.46
CA LYS A 115 -3.63 -2.47 -6.57
C LYS A 115 -5.10 -2.55 -6.99
N ASN A 116 -5.47 -3.50 -7.86
CA ASN A 116 -6.86 -3.74 -8.25
C ASN A 116 -7.68 -4.25 -7.05
N GLU A 117 -7.12 -5.16 -6.24
CA GLU A 117 -7.77 -5.64 -5.03
C GLU A 117 -7.92 -4.52 -3.98
N CYS A 118 -6.90 -3.69 -3.76
CA CYS A 118 -7.03 -2.51 -2.90
C CYS A 118 -8.18 -1.60 -3.36
N ALA A 119 -8.29 -1.40 -4.68
CA ALA A 119 -9.40 -0.61 -5.25
C ALA A 119 -10.76 -1.29 -5.05
N ARG A 120 -10.84 -2.61 -5.17
CA ARG A 120 -12.07 -3.38 -5.00
C ARG A 120 -12.60 -3.33 -3.58
N ILE A 121 -11.73 -3.52 -2.58
CA ILE A 121 -12.13 -3.64 -1.18
C ILE A 121 -12.50 -2.29 -0.52
N LEU A 122 -11.94 -1.18 -1.00
CA LEU A 122 -12.21 0.14 -0.45
C LEU A 122 -13.66 0.56 -0.73
N LYS A 123 -14.33 1.10 0.28
CA LYS A 123 -15.62 1.76 0.17
C LYS A 123 -15.54 3.01 -0.71
N LYS A 124 -16.67 3.50 -1.22
CA LYS A 124 -16.77 4.87 -1.75
C LYS A 124 -16.27 5.86 -0.69
N ASN A 125 -15.45 6.82 -1.10
CA ASN A 125 -14.74 7.75 -0.22
C ASN A 125 -13.74 7.06 0.76
N GLY A 126 -13.46 5.79 0.57
CA GLY A 126 -12.37 5.11 1.26
C GLY A 126 -11.01 5.66 0.84
N VAL A 127 -10.04 5.58 1.73
CA VAL A 127 -8.71 6.16 1.57
C VAL A 127 -7.69 5.08 1.26
N CYS A 128 -6.84 5.31 0.27
CA CYS A 128 -5.61 4.54 0.12
C CYS A 128 -4.40 5.42 0.40
N ILE A 129 -3.51 4.95 1.28
CA ILE A 129 -2.22 5.57 1.52
C ILE A 129 -1.16 4.62 0.97
N CYS A 130 -0.51 5.03 -0.13
CA CYS A 130 0.55 4.24 -0.75
C CYS A 130 1.92 4.80 -0.37
N PHE A 131 2.86 3.90 -0.14
CA PHE A 131 4.25 4.21 0.16
C PHE A 131 5.16 3.63 -0.92
N GLY A 132 6.24 4.32 -1.26
CA GLY A 132 7.17 3.86 -2.28
C GLY A 132 8.16 4.90 -2.75
N TRP A 133 8.73 4.65 -3.92
CA TRP A 133 9.63 5.55 -4.62
C TRP A 133 8.95 6.28 -5.78
N SER A 134 7.64 6.15 -5.90
CA SER A 134 6.84 6.72 -6.97
C SER A 134 5.57 7.35 -6.42
N SER A 135 5.17 8.46 -7.01
CA SER A 135 3.92 9.16 -6.68
C SER A 135 2.70 8.66 -7.48
N MET A 136 2.78 7.48 -8.08
CA MET A 136 1.67 6.97 -8.91
C MET A 136 0.45 6.49 -8.13
N GLY A 137 0.61 6.10 -6.87
CA GLY A 137 -0.49 5.59 -6.04
C GLY A 137 -1.26 4.42 -6.67
N LEU A 138 -2.56 4.33 -6.42
CA LEU A 138 -3.49 3.44 -7.13
C LEU A 138 -3.88 4.01 -8.50
N GLY A 139 -4.08 5.33 -8.57
CA GLY A 139 -4.24 6.10 -9.80
C GLY A 139 -5.67 6.25 -10.29
N ILE A 140 -5.86 7.25 -11.16
CA ILE A 140 -7.14 7.66 -11.70
C ILE A 140 -7.84 6.53 -12.51
N ASN A 141 -7.07 5.66 -13.16
CA ASN A 141 -7.63 4.54 -13.92
C ASN A 141 -8.33 3.48 -13.03
N ARG A 142 -8.11 3.54 -11.71
CA ARG A 142 -8.83 2.71 -10.72
C ARG A 142 -9.89 3.48 -9.96
N GLY A 143 -10.21 4.69 -10.41
CA GLY A 143 -11.24 5.54 -9.80
C GLY A 143 -10.75 6.31 -8.57
N PHE A 144 -9.46 6.65 -8.48
CA PHE A 144 -8.91 7.38 -7.34
C PHE A 144 -8.50 8.80 -7.69
N ASP A 145 -8.79 9.72 -6.76
CA ASP A 145 -8.28 11.09 -6.78
C ASP A 145 -7.18 11.26 -5.74
N MET A 146 -6.04 11.70 -6.19
CA MET A 146 -4.92 12.04 -5.33
C MET A 146 -5.16 13.39 -4.64
N VAL A 147 -5.12 13.39 -3.31
CA VAL A 147 -5.36 14.59 -2.49
C VAL A 147 -4.10 15.12 -1.84
N GLU A 148 -3.16 14.25 -1.48
CA GLU A 148 -1.89 14.65 -0.88
C GLU A 148 -0.73 13.79 -1.39
N VAL A 149 0.43 14.43 -1.58
CA VAL A 149 1.73 13.79 -1.79
C VAL A 149 2.69 14.33 -0.74
N LEU A 150 3.23 13.43 0.08
CA LEU A 150 4.31 13.74 1.02
C LEU A 150 5.60 13.10 0.53
N ILE A 151 6.61 13.92 0.26
CA ILE A 151 7.95 13.47 -0.07
C ILE A 151 8.80 13.58 1.20
N VAL A 152 9.38 12.45 1.62
CA VAL A 152 10.26 12.40 2.78
C VAL A 152 11.69 12.05 2.33
N PRO A 153 12.52 13.08 2.08
CA PRO A 153 13.93 12.86 1.76
C PRO A 153 14.68 12.32 2.97
N HIS A 154 15.56 11.34 2.72
CA HIS A 154 16.38 10.72 3.75
C HIS A 154 17.85 11.11 3.65
N GLY A 155 18.22 11.85 2.62
CA GLY A 155 19.58 12.30 2.36
C GLY A 155 20.57 11.17 1.99
N GLY A 156 21.78 11.57 1.62
CA GLY A 156 22.87 10.63 1.31
C GLY A 156 22.53 9.66 0.18
N SER A 157 22.82 8.39 0.40
CA SER A 157 22.61 7.30 -0.56
C SER A 157 21.25 6.59 -0.41
N LYS A 158 20.31 7.17 0.34
CA LYS A 158 18.98 6.60 0.56
C LYS A 158 17.97 7.21 -0.39
N ASN A 159 17.09 6.38 -0.95
CA ASN A 159 15.97 6.87 -1.73
C ASN A 159 14.97 7.59 -0.81
N ASP A 160 14.31 8.62 -1.34
CA ASP A 160 13.21 9.29 -0.67
C ASP A 160 12.03 8.32 -0.50
N THR A 161 11.28 8.46 0.59
CA THR A 161 9.98 7.80 0.72
C THR A 161 8.90 8.77 0.20
N ILE A 162 8.10 8.32 -0.75
CA ILE A 162 6.98 9.08 -1.29
C ILE A 162 5.70 8.44 -0.78
N CYS A 163 4.90 9.23 -0.06
CA CYS A 163 3.57 8.82 0.41
C CYS A 163 2.53 9.52 -0.43
N THR A 164 1.57 8.77 -0.98
CA THR A 164 0.43 9.32 -1.70
C THR A 164 -0.85 8.99 -0.96
N VAL A 165 -1.74 9.96 -0.83
CA VAL A 165 -3.07 9.78 -0.27
C VAL A 165 -4.11 10.00 -1.35
N GLU A 166 -4.95 9.00 -1.54
CA GLU A 166 -5.95 8.97 -2.59
C GLU A 166 -7.31 8.56 -2.02
N TYR A 167 -8.39 9.19 -2.50
CA TYR A 167 -9.77 8.81 -2.18
C TYR A 167 -10.42 8.09 -3.35
N LYS A 168 -11.11 6.98 -3.06
CA LYS A 168 -11.94 6.28 -4.04
C LYS A 168 -13.16 7.13 -4.39
N LYS A 169 -13.27 7.50 -5.67
CA LYS A 169 -14.48 8.12 -6.21
C LYS A 169 -15.58 7.10 -6.44
N GLU A 170 -16.80 7.58 -6.66
CA GLU A 170 -17.81 6.82 -7.35
C GLU A 170 -17.38 6.65 -8.80
N TRP A 171 -16.87 5.46 -9.14
CA TRP A 171 -16.48 5.14 -10.49
C TRP A 171 -17.59 4.38 -11.18
N THR A 172 -18.26 5.02 -12.14
CA THR A 172 -19.10 4.33 -13.09
C THR A 172 -18.22 3.92 -14.27
N TYR A 173 -18.13 2.63 -14.52
CA TYR A 173 -17.48 2.11 -15.73
C TYR A 173 -18.08 2.83 -16.93
N PRO A 174 -17.33 3.52 -17.80
CA PRO A 174 -17.89 4.09 -19.01
C PRO A 174 -18.42 2.91 -19.83
N GLU A 175 -19.70 2.91 -20.16
CA GLU A 175 -20.36 1.83 -20.92
C GLU A 175 -19.68 1.49 -22.26
N ASN A 176 -18.75 2.36 -22.72
CA ASN A 176 -17.98 2.22 -23.96
C ASN A 176 -16.45 2.15 -23.76
N ALA A 177 -15.94 2.06 -22.53
CA ALA A 177 -14.56 1.73 -22.35
C ALA A 177 -14.42 0.22 -22.59
N GLY A 178 -13.92 -0.15 -23.76
CA GLY A 178 -13.54 -1.53 -24.03
C GLY A 178 -12.75 -2.06 -22.84
N LEU A 179 -13.06 -3.27 -22.39
CA LEU A 179 -12.33 -3.97 -21.34
C LEU A 179 -10.84 -3.72 -21.55
N PRO A 180 -10.08 -3.27 -20.53
CA PRO A 180 -8.64 -3.23 -20.68
C PRO A 180 -8.23 -4.65 -21.03
N LEU A 181 -7.71 -4.84 -22.24
CA LEU A 181 -7.12 -6.08 -22.72
C LEU A 181 -5.90 -6.39 -21.87
N TYR A 182 -6.13 -6.99 -20.72
CA TYR A 182 -5.12 -7.68 -19.95
C TYR A 182 -5.46 -9.18 -20.02
N GLU A 183 -5.25 -9.76 -21.20
CA GLU A 183 -4.96 -11.18 -21.33
C GLU A 183 -3.52 -11.46 -20.93
#